data_108821bb8fa7340dbca3dcb14f2832e7
#
_entry.id   108821bb8fa7340dbca3dcb14f2832e7
#
_cell.length_a   1.000
_cell.length_b   1.000
_cell.length_c   1.000
_cell.angle_alpha   90.00
_cell.angle_beta   90.00
_cell.angle_gamma   90.00
#
_symmetry.space_group_name_H-M   'P 1'
#
loop_
_entity.id
_entity.type
_entity.pdbx_description
1 polymer ?
#
loop_
_entity_poly.entity_id
_entity_poly.type
_entity_poly.pdbx_seq_one_letter_code
_entity_poly.pdbx_strand_id
1 'polypeptide(L)'
;MKEIFELLKQVLNREFIRAVLSNPRTKDGVVKAKVRPLEKNGDFMFQVEKFTKTQAFHENINCKDAAEILAGHMENFRQMQIETVQAEYTVLVSKKGKISIKRKNRKSAAPPAELSHDRKKRYILEEGTFVPFLNDLGVMTEEGKIVRTKTDKFRQINRFLEFIEDILPQLDKGRELTILDFGCGKSYLTFAMYYYLKELKGFDIHVIGLDLKEDVIRRCSGLAKKYGYEKLHFS
;
A
#
# COMPACT_ATOMS: atom_id res chain seq x y z
N MET A 1 -30.13 14.81 8.90
CA MET A 1 -28.76 14.78 9.49
C MET A 1 -28.73 14.23 10.91
N LYS A 2 -29.74 14.52 11.76
CA LYS A 2 -29.79 13.98 13.15
C LYS A 2 -29.66 12.44 13.22
N GLU A 3 -30.40 11.72 12.36
CA GLU A 3 -30.35 10.24 12.29
C GLU A 3 -28.95 9.71 11.95
N ILE A 4 -28.22 10.39 11.07
CA ILE A 4 -26.83 10.02 10.69
C ILE A 4 -25.88 10.28 11.86
N PHE A 5 -26.02 11.41 12.54
CA PHE A 5 -25.24 11.75 13.72
C PHE A 5 -25.42 10.71 14.85
N GLU A 6 -26.67 10.33 15.15
CA GLU A 6 -26.95 9.31 16.17
C GLU A 6 -26.37 7.93 15.78
N LEU A 7 -26.46 7.54 14.51
CA LEU A 7 -25.81 6.33 14.03
C LEU A 7 -24.29 6.40 14.24
N LEU A 8 -23.66 7.51 13.84
CA LEU A 8 -22.21 7.68 13.97
C LEU A 8 -21.76 7.62 15.42
N LYS A 9 -22.49 8.22 16.36
CA LYS A 9 -22.22 8.09 17.80
C LYS A 9 -22.21 6.65 18.30
N GLN A 10 -23.07 5.81 17.75
CA GLN A 10 -23.17 4.40 18.14
C GLN A 10 -22.03 3.55 17.54
N VAL A 11 -21.62 3.83 16.31
CA VAL A 11 -20.69 2.95 15.57
C VAL A 11 -19.23 3.41 15.62
N LEU A 12 -18.93 4.68 15.93
CA LEU A 12 -17.56 5.20 16.03
C LEU A 12 -16.91 4.83 17.37
N ASN A 13 -16.57 3.57 17.50
CA ASN A 13 -15.93 2.98 18.68
C ASN A 13 -14.85 1.98 18.26
N ARG A 14 -14.32 1.17 19.17
CA ARG A 14 -13.26 0.18 18.87
C ARG A 14 -13.70 -0.97 17.96
N GLU A 15 -15.00 -1.16 17.75
CA GLU A 15 -15.54 -2.12 16.78
C GLU A 15 -15.68 -1.54 15.36
N PHE A 16 -15.47 -0.25 15.19
CA PHE A 16 -15.48 0.39 13.88
C PHE A 16 -14.29 -0.08 13.03
N ILE A 17 -14.57 -0.53 11.81
CA ILE A 17 -13.55 -1.00 10.87
C ILE A 17 -13.22 0.10 9.87
N ARG A 18 -14.23 0.59 9.15
CA ARG A 18 -14.08 1.67 8.16
C ARG A 18 -15.42 2.28 7.78
N ALA A 19 -15.34 3.49 7.21
CA ALA A 19 -16.44 4.04 6.43
C ALA A 19 -15.97 4.60 5.11
N VAL A 20 -16.87 4.63 4.12
CA VAL A 20 -16.64 5.21 2.80
C VAL A 20 -17.81 6.13 2.47
N LEU A 21 -17.51 7.42 2.28
CA LEU A 21 -18.43 8.42 1.78
C LEU A 21 -18.24 8.52 0.26
N SER A 22 -19.33 8.45 -0.48
CA SER A 22 -19.33 8.42 -1.95
C SER A 22 -20.59 9.07 -2.52
N ASN A 23 -20.70 9.13 -3.84
CA ASN A 23 -21.78 9.80 -4.54
C ASN A 23 -21.85 11.29 -4.15
N PRO A 24 -20.84 12.10 -4.52
CA PRO A 24 -20.78 13.51 -4.15
C PRO A 24 -21.94 14.30 -4.76
N ARG A 25 -22.39 15.35 -4.08
CA ARG A 25 -23.47 16.23 -4.56
C ARG A 25 -23.01 17.16 -5.68
N THR A 26 -21.72 17.48 -5.70
CA THR A 26 -21.09 18.31 -6.72
C THR A 26 -20.01 17.49 -7.44
N LYS A 27 -19.76 17.81 -8.72
CA LYS A 27 -18.71 17.14 -9.51
C LYS A 27 -17.31 17.66 -9.23
N ASP A 28 -17.21 18.82 -8.59
CA ASP A 28 -15.94 19.46 -8.24
C ASP A 28 -15.66 19.32 -6.75
N GLY A 29 -14.38 19.23 -6.39
CA GLY A 29 -13.93 19.06 -5.01
C GLY A 29 -13.72 17.59 -4.63
N VAL A 30 -14.14 17.22 -3.42
CA VAL A 30 -13.94 15.88 -2.87
C VAL A 30 -14.94 14.90 -3.47
N VAL A 31 -14.43 13.91 -4.21
CA VAL A 31 -15.27 12.89 -4.90
C VAL A 31 -15.53 11.66 -4.03
N LYS A 32 -14.70 11.42 -3.03
CA LYS A 32 -14.77 10.28 -2.12
C LYS A 32 -14.06 10.61 -0.82
N ALA A 33 -14.54 10.10 0.30
CA ALA A 33 -13.79 10.11 1.55
C ALA A 33 -13.78 8.70 2.16
N LYS A 34 -12.67 8.32 2.76
CA LYS A 34 -12.51 7.08 3.53
C LYS A 34 -12.21 7.43 4.97
N VAL A 35 -12.77 6.68 5.89
CA VAL A 35 -12.56 6.85 7.34
C VAL A 35 -12.05 5.52 7.89
N ARG A 36 -10.99 5.57 8.67
CA ARG A 36 -10.48 4.42 9.41
C ARG A 36 -10.13 4.80 10.84
N PRO A 37 -10.22 3.89 11.80
CA PRO A 37 -9.72 4.13 13.13
C PRO A 37 -8.19 4.05 13.11
N LEU A 38 -7.54 4.76 14.02
CA LEU A 38 -6.12 4.68 14.27
C LEU A 38 -5.83 4.97 15.74
N GLU A 39 -4.67 4.53 16.20
CA GLU A 39 -4.12 4.90 17.49
C GLU A 39 -2.83 5.71 17.28
N LYS A 40 -2.74 6.90 17.89
CA LYS A 40 -1.59 7.78 17.79
C LYS A 40 -1.26 8.30 19.19
N ASN A 41 -0.03 8.07 19.63
CA ASN A 41 0.46 8.46 20.97
C ASN A 41 -0.41 7.92 22.12
N GLY A 42 -1.05 6.75 21.94
CA GLY A 42 -1.98 6.17 22.92
C GLY A 42 -3.44 6.66 22.80
N ASP A 43 -3.71 7.66 21.97
CA ASP A 43 -5.06 8.18 21.76
C ASP A 43 -5.76 7.48 20.60
N PHE A 44 -7.01 7.02 20.83
CA PHE A 44 -7.86 6.47 19.78
C PHE A 44 -8.51 7.60 18.99
N MET A 45 -8.29 7.60 17.69
CA MET A 45 -8.71 8.65 16.75
C MET A 45 -9.29 8.05 15.47
N PHE A 46 -9.79 8.91 14.59
CA PHE A 46 -10.19 8.53 13.23
C PHE A 46 -9.40 9.34 12.20
N GLN A 47 -8.89 8.68 11.17
CA GLN A 47 -8.30 9.34 10.02
C GLN A 47 -9.32 9.38 8.88
N VAL A 48 -9.49 10.58 8.31
CA VAL A 48 -10.30 10.82 7.12
C VAL A 48 -9.37 11.10 5.96
N GLU A 49 -9.45 10.27 4.93
CA GLU A 49 -8.76 10.46 3.64
C GLU A 49 -9.76 11.03 2.64
N LYS A 50 -9.59 12.26 2.22
CA LYS A 50 -10.44 12.96 1.23
C LYS A 50 -9.77 12.92 -0.13
N PHE A 51 -10.46 12.37 -1.12
CA PHE A 51 -9.94 12.24 -2.49
C PHE A 51 -10.64 13.25 -3.41
N THR A 52 -9.85 14.05 -4.10
CA THR A 52 -10.28 14.81 -5.28
C THR A 52 -9.93 14.02 -6.55
N LYS A 53 -10.09 14.59 -7.74
CA LYS A 53 -9.71 13.95 -9.01
C LYS A 53 -8.19 13.71 -9.11
N THR A 54 -7.38 14.51 -8.43
CA THR A 54 -5.91 14.53 -8.61
C THR A 54 -5.12 14.41 -7.30
N GLN A 55 -5.74 14.62 -6.15
CA GLN A 55 -5.05 14.71 -4.85
C GLN A 55 -5.81 13.96 -3.76
N ALA A 56 -5.07 13.57 -2.71
CA ALA A 56 -5.62 13.04 -1.47
C ALA A 56 -5.17 13.90 -0.29
N PHE A 57 -6.10 14.21 0.60
CA PHE A 57 -5.86 14.96 1.83
C PHE A 57 -6.17 14.09 3.03
N HIS A 58 -5.39 14.21 4.09
CA HIS A 58 -5.55 13.44 5.31
C HIS A 58 -5.85 14.37 6.48
N GLU A 59 -6.82 14.00 7.28
CA GLU A 59 -7.22 14.70 8.49
C GLU A 59 -7.39 13.67 9.61
N ASN A 60 -6.83 13.95 10.79
CA ASN A 60 -7.04 13.13 11.98
C ASN A 60 -8.05 13.82 12.90
N ILE A 61 -9.08 13.10 13.30
CA ILE A 61 -10.19 13.62 14.14
C ILE A 61 -10.20 12.87 15.46
N ASN A 62 -10.36 13.62 16.56
CA ASN A 62 -10.54 13.04 17.88
C ASN A 62 -11.86 12.27 17.96
N CYS A 63 -11.88 11.23 18.76
CA CYS A 63 -13.06 10.38 18.95
C CYS A 63 -14.30 11.18 19.40
N LYS A 64 -14.09 12.23 20.22
CA LYS A 64 -15.17 13.07 20.75
C LYS A 64 -15.92 13.85 19.66
N ASP A 65 -15.19 14.34 18.66
CA ASP A 65 -15.70 15.24 17.62
C ASP A 65 -16.06 14.48 16.33
N ALA A 66 -15.65 13.20 16.23
CA ALA A 66 -15.73 12.42 15.02
C ALA A 66 -17.18 12.28 14.47
N ALA A 67 -18.16 12.07 15.34
CA ALA A 67 -19.55 11.92 14.91
C ALA A 67 -20.09 13.21 14.27
N GLU A 68 -19.78 14.36 14.85
CA GLU A 68 -20.23 15.67 14.36
C GLU A 68 -19.55 16.02 13.03
N ILE A 69 -18.22 15.88 12.97
CA ILE A 69 -17.43 16.17 11.78
C ILE A 69 -17.84 15.28 10.60
N LEU A 70 -18.02 13.96 10.83
CA LEU A 70 -18.41 13.03 9.78
C LEU A 70 -19.88 13.22 9.34
N ALA A 71 -20.77 13.61 10.25
CA ALA A 71 -22.12 14.01 9.88
C ALA A 71 -22.10 15.26 8.99
N GLY A 72 -21.26 16.25 9.30
CA GLY A 72 -21.04 17.43 8.44
C GLY A 72 -20.48 17.05 7.05
N HIS A 73 -19.54 16.10 6.97
CA HIS A 73 -19.06 15.62 5.66
C HIS A 73 -20.17 15.02 4.80
N MET A 74 -21.19 14.39 5.40
CA MET A 74 -22.35 13.86 4.66
C MET A 74 -23.21 14.93 3.97
N GLU A 75 -23.04 16.18 4.30
CA GLU A 75 -23.67 17.28 3.55
C GLU A 75 -23.17 17.36 2.09
N ASN A 76 -21.94 16.91 1.84
CA ASN A 76 -21.34 16.87 0.51
C ASN A 76 -21.55 15.55 -0.23
N PHE A 77 -22.09 14.51 0.43
CA PHE A 77 -22.29 13.18 -0.14
C PHE A 77 -23.72 12.69 -0.03
N ARG A 78 -24.05 11.68 -0.83
CA ARG A 78 -25.38 11.03 -0.83
C ARG A 78 -25.34 9.61 -0.32
N GLN A 79 -24.16 9.05 -0.11
CA GLN A 79 -23.99 7.68 0.31
C GLN A 79 -22.85 7.57 1.32
N MET A 80 -23.07 6.79 2.39
CA MET A 80 -22.02 6.33 3.29
C MET A 80 -22.22 4.84 3.54
N GLN A 81 -21.14 4.09 3.40
CA GLN A 81 -21.06 2.70 3.82
C GLN A 81 -20.17 2.61 5.05
N ILE A 82 -20.66 1.96 6.10
CA ILE A 82 -19.94 1.78 7.36
C ILE A 82 -19.81 0.28 7.61
N GLU A 83 -18.62 -0.14 7.98
CA GLU A 83 -18.32 -1.50 8.40
C GLU A 83 -17.87 -1.50 9.86
N THR A 84 -18.47 -2.36 10.64
CA THR A 84 -18.09 -2.66 12.02
C THR A 84 -17.80 -4.16 12.16
N VAL A 85 -17.26 -4.57 13.29
CA VAL A 85 -17.01 -5.99 13.59
C VAL A 85 -18.30 -6.82 13.46
N GLN A 86 -19.46 -6.27 13.87
CA GLN A 86 -20.74 -6.99 13.98
C GLN A 86 -21.67 -6.77 12.77
N ALA A 87 -21.59 -5.63 12.09
CA ALA A 87 -22.57 -5.24 11.09
C ALA A 87 -22.00 -4.31 10.01
N GLU A 88 -22.75 -4.22 8.92
CA GLU A 88 -22.55 -3.26 7.84
C GLU A 88 -23.77 -2.32 7.79
N TYR A 89 -23.51 -1.04 7.57
CA TYR A 89 -24.56 -0.04 7.43
C TYR A 89 -24.42 0.65 6.07
N THR A 90 -25.56 0.84 5.41
CA THR A 90 -25.66 1.64 4.18
C THR A 90 -26.58 2.82 4.46
N VAL A 91 -26.01 4.01 4.41
CA VAL A 91 -26.73 5.28 4.54
C VAL A 91 -26.89 5.89 3.16
N LEU A 92 -28.11 6.21 2.77
CA LEU A 92 -28.44 6.86 1.51
C LEU A 92 -29.22 8.14 1.79
N VAL A 93 -28.84 9.22 1.10
CA VAL A 93 -29.54 10.51 1.14
C VAL A 93 -30.06 10.83 -0.24
N SER A 94 -31.38 10.88 -0.40
CA SER A 94 -32.02 11.19 -1.68
C SER A 94 -31.76 12.64 -2.12
N LYS A 95 -32.05 12.97 -3.38
CA LYS A 95 -32.02 14.36 -3.87
C LYS A 95 -32.90 15.31 -3.05
N LYS A 96 -34.01 14.81 -2.50
CA LYS A 96 -34.95 15.55 -1.67
C LYS A 96 -34.59 15.56 -0.18
N GLY A 97 -33.39 15.05 0.19
CA GLY A 97 -32.91 15.04 1.59
C GLY A 97 -33.45 13.90 2.45
N LYS A 98 -34.28 12.97 1.91
CA LYS A 98 -34.75 11.81 2.67
C LYS A 98 -33.62 10.86 2.97
N ILE A 99 -33.41 10.52 4.25
CA ILE A 99 -32.39 9.62 4.74
C ILE A 99 -32.94 8.20 4.80
N SER A 100 -32.17 7.22 4.40
CA SER A 100 -32.45 5.80 4.55
C SER A 100 -31.22 5.12 5.11
N ILE A 101 -31.37 4.42 6.22
CA ILE A 101 -30.32 3.66 6.89
C ILE A 101 -30.71 2.18 6.85
N LYS A 102 -29.86 1.35 6.23
CA LYS A 102 -29.99 -0.11 6.23
C LYS A 102 -28.88 -0.71 7.04
N ARG A 103 -29.20 -1.61 7.95
CA ARG A 103 -28.26 -2.42 8.73
C ARG A 103 -28.30 -3.86 8.25
N LYS A 104 -27.15 -4.47 8.05
CA LYS A 104 -26.97 -5.88 7.75
C LYS A 104 -26.02 -6.49 8.78
N ASN A 105 -26.51 -7.40 9.61
CA ASN A 105 -25.66 -8.11 10.55
C ASN A 105 -24.75 -9.06 9.79
N ARG A 106 -23.51 -9.20 10.24
CA ARG A 106 -22.58 -10.19 9.72
C ARG A 106 -22.91 -11.57 10.26
N LYS A 107 -22.72 -12.62 9.47
CA LYS A 107 -22.90 -14.01 9.93
C LYS A 107 -21.80 -14.45 10.88
N SER A 108 -20.61 -13.87 10.74
CA SER A 108 -19.46 -14.03 11.65
C SER A 108 -18.82 -12.67 11.89
N ALA A 109 -18.30 -12.44 13.09
CA ALA A 109 -17.58 -11.19 13.40
C ALA A 109 -16.38 -11.02 12.46
N ALA A 110 -16.23 -9.81 11.90
CA ALA A 110 -15.05 -9.47 11.14
C ALA A 110 -13.87 -9.19 12.09
N PRO A 111 -12.61 -9.40 11.67
CA PRO A 111 -11.47 -9.01 12.46
C PRO A 111 -11.52 -7.48 12.73
N PRO A 112 -11.16 -7.04 13.95
CA PRO A 112 -11.04 -5.62 14.27
C PRO A 112 -10.10 -4.90 13.31
N ALA A 113 -10.30 -3.60 13.14
CA ALA A 113 -9.40 -2.78 12.35
C ALA A 113 -8.00 -2.73 12.99
N GLU A 114 -6.99 -2.77 12.16
CA GLU A 114 -5.61 -2.57 12.58
C GLU A 114 -5.39 -1.08 12.91
N LEU A 115 -5.16 -0.77 14.19
CA LEU A 115 -5.11 0.60 14.72
C LEU A 115 -3.74 1.27 14.55
N SER A 116 -2.70 0.52 14.18
CA SER A 116 -1.35 1.07 14.09
C SER A 116 -1.29 2.20 13.06
N HIS A 117 -0.80 3.38 13.51
CA HIS A 117 -0.56 4.53 12.64
C HIS A 117 0.58 4.25 11.65
N ASP A 118 1.59 3.58 12.12
CA ASP A 118 2.68 3.02 11.32
C ASP A 118 2.32 1.58 10.95
N ARG A 119 1.60 1.42 9.85
CA ARG A 119 1.70 0.16 9.14
C ARG A 119 3.17 0.02 8.75
N LYS A 120 3.94 -0.72 9.53
CA LYS A 120 5.22 -1.23 9.04
C LYS A 120 4.87 -1.99 7.76
N LYS A 121 5.11 -1.36 6.61
CA LYS A 121 5.00 -2.05 5.34
C LYS A 121 5.90 -3.27 5.50
N ARG A 122 5.34 -4.45 5.40
CA ARG A 122 6.13 -5.65 5.24
C ARG A 122 6.77 -5.54 3.87
N TYR A 123 8.02 -5.13 3.88
CA TYR A 123 8.83 -5.14 2.67
C TYR A 123 9.29 -6.57 2.39
N ILE A 124 9.37 -6.92 1.12
CA ILE A 124 9.94 -8.22 0.69
C ILE A 124 11.43 -8.27 1.05
N LEU A 125 12.15 -7.17 0.82
CA LEU A 125 13.49 -6.96 1.35
C LEU A 125 13.34 -6.09 2.60
N GLU A 126 13.68 -6.64 3.77
CA GLU A 126 13.48 -5.95 5.05
C GLU A 126 14.73 -5.16 5.46
N GLU A 127 14.52 -4.02 6.11
CA GLU A 127 15.58 -3.30 6.82
C GLU A 127 16.06 -4.15 8.00
N GLY A 128 17.39 -4.17 8.22
CA GLY A 128 18.03 -5.00 9.24
C GLY A 128 18.55 -6.34 8.69
N THR A 129 18.14 -6.75 7.48
CA THR A 129 18.70 -7.90 6.79
C THR A 129 19.65 -7.41 5.71
N PHE A 130 20.95 -7.75 5.81
CA PHE A 130 21.95 -7.34 4.84
C PHE A 130 21.70 -7.99 3.47
N VAL A 131 21.64 -7.15 2.44
CA VAL A 131 21.48 -7.58 1.05
C VAL A 131 22.64 -7.02 0.23
N PRO A 132 23.59 -7.87 -0.27
CA PRO A 132 24.85 -7.43 -0.85
C PRO A 132 24.70 -6.40 -1.98
N PHE A 133 23.82 -6.64 -2.94
CA PHE A 133 23.62 -5.72 -4.06
C PHE A 133 23.05 -4.37 -3.64
N LEU A 134 22.20 -4.30 -2.58
CA LEU A 134 21.69 -3.03 -2.06
C LEU A 134 22.82 -2.20 -1.43
N ASN A 135 23.79 -2.86 -0.80
CA ASN A 135 24.95 -2.19 -0.24
C ASN A 135 25.85 -1.61 -1.33
N ASP A 136 26.28 -2.41 -2.30
CA ASP A 136 27.15 -1.97 -3.41
C ASP A 136 26.49 -0.91 -4.31
N LEU A 137 25.18 -0.90 -4.39
CA LEU A 137 24.40 0.14 -5.09
C LEU A 137 24.12 1.38 -4.22
N GLY A 138 24.61 1.38 -2.97
CA GLY A 138 24.52 2.50 -2.04
C GLY A 138 23.10 2.75 -1.48
N VAL A 139 22.27 1.72 -1.45
CA VAL A 139 20.89 1.80 -0.89
C VAL A 139 20.86 1.37 0.57
N MET A 140 21.78 0.47 0.96
CA MET A 140 21.86 -0.12 2.30
C MET A 140 23.29 0.02 2.85
N THR A 141 23.44 0.13 4.16
CA THR A 141 24.74 0.09 4.84
C THR A 141 25.16 -1.36 5.10
N GLU A 142 26.40 -1.57 5.55
CA GLU A 142 26.91 -2.89 5.94
C GLU A 142 26.14 -3.49 7.11
N GLU A 143 25.58 -2.66 7.99
CA GLU A 143 24.74 -3.09 9.12
C GLU A 143 23.27 -3.38 8.71
N GLY A 144 22.96 -3.36 7.42
CA GLY A 144 21.61 -3.62 6.92
C GLY A 144 20.64 -2.44 7.04
N LYS A 145 21.09 -1.23 7.41
CA LYS A 145 20.25 -0.04 7.52
C LYS A 145 20.07 0.64 6.17
N ILE A 146 18.89 1.21 5.94
CA ILE A 146 18.61 1.92 4.71
C ILE A 146 19.23 3.33 4.75
N VAL A 147 20.01 3.65 3.71
CA VAL A 147 20.60 4.98 3.53
C VAL A 147 19.47 6.00 3.36
N ARG A 148 19.41 7.00 4.26
CA ARG A 148 18.30 7.97 4.36
C ARG A 148 17.94 8.62 3.01
N THR A 149 18.94 9.02 2.23
CA THR A 149 18.74 9.63 0.90
C THR A 149 18.29 8.63 -0.17
N LYS A 150 18.29 7.33 0.12
CA LYS A 150 17.91 6.23 -0.77
C LYS A 150 16.61 5.53 -0.35
N THR A 151 15.94 6.04 0.67
CA THR A 151 14.67 5.46 1.17
C THR A 151 13.63 5.30 0.05
N ASP A 152 13.49 6.29 -0.84
CA ASP A 152 12.53 6.19 -1.95
C ASP A 152 12.96 5.15 -2.99
N LYS A 153 14.27 4.98 -3.21
CA LYS A 153 14.78 3.90 -4.07
C LYS A 153 14.50 2.53 -3.46
N PHE A 154 14.71 2.37 -2.17
CA PHE A 154 14.37 1.13 -1.46
C PHE A 154 12.88 0.80 -1.53
N ARG A 155 12.02 1.81 -1.35
CA ARG A 155 10.56 1.67 -1.51
C ARG A 155 10.18 1.27 -2.94
N GLN A 156 10.81 1.87 -3.95
CA GLN A 156 10.61 1.55 -5.35
C GLN A 156 10.96 0.09 -5.65
N ILE A 157 12.12 -0.37 -5.15
CA ILE A 157 12.56 -1.77 -5.31
C ILE A 157 11.54 -2.72 -4.69
N ASN A 158 11.13 -2.50 -3.44
CA ASN A 158 10.15 -3.36 -2.78
C ASN A 158 8.80 -3.34 -3.51
N ARG A 159 8.35 -2.17 -3.99
CA ARG A 159 7.10 -2.09 -4.77
C ARG A 159 7.18 -2.88 -6.07
N PHE A 160 8.31 -2.86 -6.74
CA PHE A 160 8.54 -3.67 -7.92
C PHE A 160 8.49 -5.17 -7.58
N LEU A 161 9.10 -5.59 -6.47
CA LEU A 161 9.05 -7.00 -6.04
C LEU A 161 7.63 -7.44 -5.64
N GLU A 162 6.78 -6.55 -5.10
CA GLU A 162 5.36 -6.84 -4.87
C GLU A 162 4.66 -7.22 -6.19
N PHE A 163 4.93 -6.50 -7.30
CA PHE A 163 4.38 -6.86 -8.62
C PHE A 163 4.91 -8.21 -9.13
N ILE A 164 6.21 -8.50 -8.90
CA ILE A 164 6.76 -9.81 -9.24
C ILE A 164 6.09 -10.90 -8.40
N GLU A 165 5.83 -10.67 -7.12
CA GLU A 165 5.14 -11.61 -6.24
C GLU A 165 3.72 -11.93 -6.73
N ASP A 166 2.99 -10.92 -7.22
CA ASP A 166 1.62 -11.08 -7.75
C ASP A 166 1.56 -12.03 -8.96
N ILE A 167 2.63 -12.09 -9.76
CA ILE A 167 2.70 -12.96 -10.96
C ILE A 167 3.32 -14.34 -10.68
N LEU A 168 3.93 -14.58 -9.51
CA LEU A 168 4.56 -15.87 -9.20
C LEU A 168 3.66 -17.09 -9.41
N PRO A 169 2.34 -17.06 -9.08
CA PRO A 169 1.46 -18.21 -9.31
C PRO A 169 1.29 -18.59 -10.78
N GLN A 170 1.63 -17.66 -11.71
CA GLN A 170 1.53 -17.86 -13.15
C GLN A 170 2.84 -18.36 -13.77
N LEU A 171 3.94 -18.34 -13.00
CA LEU A 171 5.25 -18.75 -13.46
C LEU A 171 5.46 -20.26 -13.24
N ASP A 172 5.96 -20.93 -14.28
CA ASP A 172 6.27 -22.35 -14.23
C ASP A 172 7.63 -22.58 -13.57
N LYS A 173 7.66 -23.22 -12.40
CA LYS A 173 8.88 -23.59 -11.70
C LYS A 173 9.60 -24.81 -12.29
N GLY A 174 8.94 -25.56 -13.15
CA GLY A 174 9.47 -26.79 -13.76
C GLY A 174 10.43 -26.56 -14.93
N ARG A 175 10.61 -25.29 -15.34
CA ARG A 175 11.50 -24.93 -16.46
C ARG A 175 12.29 -23.65 -16.17
N GLU A 176 13.39 -23.49 -16.90
CA GLU A 176 14.13 -22.22 -16.89
C GLU A 176 13.27 -21.09 -17.51
N LEU A 177 13.24 -19.94 -16.85
CA LEU A 177 12.55 -18.74 -17.31
C LEU A 177 13.59 -17.70 -17.77
N THR A 178 13.48 -17.27 -19.02
CA THR A 178 14.32 -16.18 -19.55
C THR A 178 13.61 -14.84 -19.35
N ILE A 179 14.32 -13.87 -18.77
CA ILE A 179 13.80 -12.54 -18.49
C ILE A 179 14.70 -11.51 -19.15
N LEU A 180 14.09 -10.59 -19.90
CA LEU A 180 14.79 -9.48 -20.57
C LEU A 180 14.41 -8.17 -19.89
N ASP A 181 15.42 -7.39 -19.49
CA ASP A 181 15.25 -6.05 -18.90
C ASP A 181 15.87 -5.01 -19.83
N PHE A 182 15.03 -4.28 -20.56
CA PHE A 182 15.45 -3.27 -21.52
C PHE A 182 15.65 -1.91 -20.85
N GLY A 183 16.81 -1.30 -21.05
CA GLY A 183 17.17 -0.02 -20.43
C GLY A 183 17.45 -0.18 -18.93
N CYS A 184 18.14 -1.24 -18.55
CA CYS A 184 18.34 -1.64 -17.16
C CYS A 184 19.06 -0.57 -16.31
N GLY A 185 19.79 0.36 -16.89
CA GLY A 185 20.48 1.46 -16.23
C GLY A 185 21.41 0.95 -15.11
N LYS A 186 21.30 1.52 -13.90
CA LYS A 186 22.06 1.06 -12.73
C LYS A 186 21.62 -0.31 -12.20
N SER A 187 20.67 -0.94 -12.85
CA SER A 187 20.19 -2.32 -12.62
C SER A 187 19.67 -2.62 -11.21
N TYR A 188 19.19 -1.60 -10.48
CA TYR A 188 18.62 -1.83 -9.14
C TYR A 188 17.48 -2.86 -9.16
N LEU A 189 16.60 -2.77 -10.18
CA LEU A 189 15.44 -3.66 -10.32
C LEU A 189 15.86 -5.02 -10.86
N THR A 190 16.80 -5.08 -11.79
CA THR A 190 17.34 -6.31 -12.36
C THR A 190 17.99 -7.18 -11.28
N PHE A 191 18.86 -6.58 -10.43
CA PHE A 191 19.49 -7.28 -9.31
C PHE A 191 18.44 -7.71 -8.27
N ALA A 192 17.47 -6.85 -7.95
CA ALA A 192 16.41 -7.18 -7.01
C ALA A 192 15.54 -8.35 -7.50
N MET A 193 15.18 -8.36 -8.78
CA MET A 193 14.40 -9.43 -9.40
C MET A 193 15.19 -10.76 -9.40
N TYR A 194 16.47 -10.73 -9.81
CA TYR A 194 17.31 -11.92 -9.79
C TYR A 194 17.41 -12.50 -8.38
N TYR A 195 17.78 -11.65 -7.40
CA TYR A 195 17.90 -12.06 -6.00
C TYR A 195 16.59 -12.64 -5.47
N TYR A 196 15.48 -11.99 -5.73
CA TYR A 196 14.18 -12.44 -5.26
C TYR A 196 13.76 -13.77 -5.88
N LEU A 197 13.81 -13.87 -7.20
CA LEU A 197 13.36 -15.07 -7.90
C LEU A 197 14.31 -16.26 -7.69
N LYS A 198 15.63 -16.02 -7.80
CA LYS A 198 16.64 -17.09 -7.69
C LYS A 198 16.91 -17.46 -6.24
N GLU A 199 17.34 -16.48 -5.41
CA GLU A 199 17.82 -16.75 -4.06
C GLU A 199 16.69 -16.96 -3.06
N LEU A 200 15.62 -16.15 -3.12
CA LEU A 200 14.54 -16.24 -2.14
C LEU A 200 13.42 -17.20 -2.54
N LYS A 201 13.11 -17.32 -3.83
CA LYS A 201 12.00 -18.16 -4.31
C LYS A 201 12.42 -19.45 -5.01
N GLY A 202 13.71 -19.61 -5.33
CA GLY A 202 14.27 -20.86 -5.91
C GLY A 202 13.81 -21.14 -7.34
N PHE A 203 13.49 -20.10 -8.12
CA PHE A 203 13.21 -20.28 -9.55
C PHE A 203 14.50 -20.51 -10.35
N ASP A 204 14.42 -21.35 -11.38
CA ASP A 204 15.49 -21.41 -12.38
C ASP A 204 15.27 -20.30 -13.41
N ILE A 205 16.17 -19.30 -13.39
CA ILE A 205 16.04 -18.09 -14.21
C ILE A 205 17.33 -17.75 -14.91
N HIS A 206 17.20 -17.20 -16.10
CA HIS A 206 18.25 -16.56 -16.88
C HIS A 206 17.82 -15.10 -17.14
N VAL A 207 18.55 -14.13 -16.62
CA VAL A 207 18.20 -12.71 -16.75
C VAL A 207 19.22 -11.99 -17.61
N ILE A 208 18.76 -11.21 -18.58
CA ILE A 208 19.59 -10.42 -19.49
C ILE A 208 19.18 -8.95 -19.34
N GLY A 209 20.05 -8.13 -18.76
CA GLY A 209 19.89 -6.68 -18.69
C GLY A 209 20.56 -6.02 -19.90
N LEU A 210 19.82 -5.17 -20.59
CA LEU A 210 20.27 -4.47 -21.79
C LEU A 210 20.33 -2.96 -21.54
N ASP A 211 21.45 -2.32 -21.90
CA ASP A 211 21.59 -0.85 -21.85
C ASP A 211 22.54 -0.37 -22.95
N LEU A 212 22.38 0.88 -23.37
CA LEU A 212 23.24 1.50 -24.39
C LEU A 212 24.58 2.01 -23.83
N LYS A 213 24.74 2.08 -22.50
CA LYS A 213 25.91 2.65 -21.84
C LYS A 213 26.89 1.54 -21.42
N GLU A 214 28.00 1.45 -22.12
CA GLU A 214 29.03 0.45 -21.85
C GLU A 214 29.60 0.48 -20.44
N ASP A 215 29.75 1.66 -19.82
CA ASP A 215 30.22 1.81 -18.45
C ASP A 215 29.26 1.20 -17.43
N VAL A 216 27.96 1.33 -17.70
CA VAL A 216 26.88 0.71 -16.90
C VAL A 216 26.94 -0.81 -17.03
N ILE A 217 27.03 -1.33 -18.26
CA ILE A 217 27.13 -2.77 -18.54
C ILE A 217 28.34 -3.37 -17.86
N ARG A 218 29.53 -2.75 -18.01
CA ARG A 218 30.76 -3.20 -17.37
C ARG A 218 30.64 -3.27 -15.85
N ARG A 219 30.08 -2.22 -15.23
CA ARG A 219 29.86 -2.18 -13.78
C ARG A 219 28.89 -3.27 -13.32
N CYS A 220 27.76 -3.41 -13.99
CA CYS A 220 26.73 -4.39 -13.62
C CYS A 220 27.22 -5.83 -13.80
N SER A 221 27.94 -6.12 -14.90
CA SER A 221 28.59 -7.43 -15.11
C SER A 221 29.61 -7.75 -14.01
N GLY A 222 30.41 -6.75 -13.58
CA GLY A 222 31.35 -6.91 -12.46
C GLY A 222 30.65 -7.26 -11.15
N LEU A 223 29.51 -6.61 -10.85
CA LEU A 223 28.72 -6.90 -9.65
C LEU A 223 28.07 -8.29 -9.73
N ALA A 224 27.48 -8.66 -10.87
CA ALA A 224 26.90 -9.99 -11.06
C ALA A 224 27.95 -11.09 -10.81
N LYS A 225 29.15 -10.94 -11.35
CA LYS A 225 30.28 -11.84 -11.10
C LYS A 225 30.69 -11.88 -9.63
N LYS A 226 30.76 -10.71 -8.95
CA LYS A 226 31.07 -10.60 -7.52
C LYS A 226 30.12 -11.40 -6.64
N TYR A 227 28.81 -11.43 -7.01
CA TYR A 227 27.78 -12.16 -6.24
C TYR A 227 27.61 -13.62 -6.66
N GLY A 228 28.33 -14.10 -7.67
CA GLY A 228 28.15 -15.44 -8.22
C GLY A 228 26.82 -15.62 -8.96
N TYR A 229 26.25 -14.54 -9.53
CA TYR A 229 25.00 -14.59 -10.28
C TYR A 229 25.27 -15.04 -11.71
N GLU A 230 25.58 -16.34 -11.89
CA GLU A 230 26.03 -16.92 -13.15
C GLU A 230 25.02 -16.78 -14.30
N LYS A 231 23.71 -16.72 -13.96
CA LYS A 231 22.62 -16.58 -14.95
C LYS A 231 22.10 -15.14 -15.05
N LEU A 232 22.88 -14.14 -14.60
CA LEU A 232 22.59 -12.71 -14.77
C LEU A 232 23.64 -12.09 -15.68
N HIS A 233 23.24 -11.73 -16.89
CA HIS A 233 24.11 -11.15 -17.91
C HIS A 233 23.69 -9.72 -18.25
N PHE A 234 24.67 -8.92 -18.70
CA PHE A 234 24.46 -7.55 -19.16
C PHE A 234 25.13 -7.33 -20.51
N SER A 235 24.41 -6.72 -21.46
CA SER A 235 24.83 -6.42 -22.84
C SER A 235 24.36 -5.04 -23.28
#